data_3b6ef386211db6e2a37de8334672d21e
#
_entry.id   3b6ef386211db6e2a37de8334672d21e
#
_cell.length_a   1.000
_cell.length_b   1.000
_cell.length_c   1.000
_cell.angle_alpha   90.00
_cell.angle_beta   90.00
_cell.angle_gamma   90.00
#
_symmetry.space_group_name_H-M   'P 1'
#
loop_
_entity.id
_entity.type
_entity.pdbx_description
1 polymer ?
#
loop_
_entity_poly.entity_id
_entity_poly.type
_entity_poly.pdbx_seq_one_letter_code
_entity_poly.pdbx_strand_id
1 'polypeptide(L)'
;KVCVVTGGGSGMGLAAAKLMPKDRIIVVSGRTESKLKKAVAQLKAAGFEAYAKSCDTSKRESVTALAEYAASLGEIINVIHAAGVSPAMKVTMEDLLRINALGTVYVNQEFSKRMHKGSVIVDIASMSAYSVPDLMVPKKAYALAETDEALFIKKALRMTAFIKDAYMKNGFAYAISKNFVTWYAAKSAYEYGPKGIRVASLSPGLIATDMGNLESEHGGEMLAFSCEGRMGTPEELGFAIA
;
A
#
# COMPACT_ATOMS: atom_id res chain seq x y z
N LYS A 1 16.93 14.69 3.38
CA LYS A 1 15.71 13.99 3.84
C LYS A 1 15.17 13.10 2.72
N VAL A 2 14.80 11.87 3.04
CA VAL A 2 14.38 10.87 2.06
C VAL A 2 12.88 10.58 2.21
N CYS A 3 12.18 10.54 1.06
CA CYS A 3 10.83 10.01 0.92
C CYS A 3 10.88 8.74 0.09
N VAL A 4 10.40 7.62 0.65
CA VAL A 4 10.31 6.34 -0.04
C VAL A 4 8.87 6.08 -0.47
N VAL A 5 8.68 5.69 -1.74
CA VAL A 5 7.35 5.40 -2.30
C VAL A 5 7.37 4.01 -2.90
N THR A 6 6.80 3.03 -2.19
CA THR A 6 6.56 1.71 -2.78
C THR A 6 5.36 1.81 -3.72
N GLY A 7 5.38 1.07 -4.83
CA GLY A 7 4.38 1.29 -5.89
C GLY A 7 4.53 2.64 -6.61
N GLY A 8 5.67 3.32 -6.42
CA GLY A 8 5.94 4.66 -6.96
C GLY A 8 6.24 4.72 -8.46
N GLY A 9 6.14 3.61 -9.19
CA GLY A 9 6.39 3.56 -10.64
C GLY A 9 5.24 4.12 -11.50
N SER A 10 4.05 4.31 -10.94
CA SER A 10 2.85 4.82 -11.65
C SER A 10 1.75 5.21 -10.66
N GLY A 11 0.62 5.69 -11.20
CA GLY A 11 -0.62 5.90 -10.45
C GLY A 11 -0.47 6.79 -9.22
N MET A 12 -1.20 6.44 -8.15
CA MET A 12 -1.29 7.22 -6.91
C MET A 12 0.06 7.46 -6.24
N GLY A 13 0.94 6.43 -6.18
CA GLY A 13 2.26 6.55 -5.58
C GLY A 13 3.14 7.56 -6.31
N LEU A 14 3.14 7.55 -7.65
CA LEU A 14 3.90 8.53 -8.44
C LEU A 14 3.31 9.94 -8.32
N ALA A 15 1.97 10.06 -8.28
CA ALA A 15 1.31 11.35 -8.09
C ALA A 15 1.68 11.96 -6.72
N ALA A 16 1.63 11.17 -5.65
CA ALA A 16 2.06 11.60 -4.33
C ALA A 16 3.55 12.01 -4.32
N ALA A 17 4.43 11.21 -4.95
CA ALA A 17 5.85 11.55 -5.05
C ALA A 17 6.11 12.91 -5.69
N LYS A 18 5.33 13.31 -6.71
CA LYS A 18 5.44 14.60 -7.39
C LYS A 18 5.00 15.79 -6.53
N LEU A 19 4.21 15.57 -5.49
CA LEU A 19 3.68 16.59 -4.59
C LEU A 19 4.50 16.75 -3.31
N MET A 20 5.49 15.89 -3.09
CA MET A 20 6.38 16.02 -1.93
C MET A 20 7.17 17.33 -1.96
N PRO A 21 7.60 17.86 -0.81
CA PRO A 21 8.51 19.00 -0.75
C PRO A 21 9.80 18.78 -1.56
N LYS A 22 10.27 19.82 -2.24
CA LYS A 22 11.45 19.74 -3.13
C LYS A 22 12.78 19.47 -2.42
N ASP A 23 12.82 19.62 -1.11
CA ASP A 23 13.97 19.26 -0.27
C ASP A 23 14.09 17.75 0.00
N ARG A 24 13.21 16.93 -0.62
CA ARG A 24 13.21 15.48 -0.47
C ARG A 24 13.94 14.79 -1.61
N ILE A 25 14.80 13.84 -1.25
CA ILE A 25 15.27 12.80 -2.16
C ILE A 25 14.15 11.78 -2.28
N ILE A 26 13.68 11.51 -3.49
CA ILE A 26 12.58 10.57 -3.73
C ILE A 26 13.14 9.21 -4.14
N VAL A 27 12.81 8.17 -3.40
CA VAL A 27 13.11 6.78 -3.77
C VAL A 27 11.82 6.08 -4.18
N VAL A 28 11.65 5.86 -5.48
CA VAL A 28 10.51 5.06 -5.98
C VAL A 28 10.88 3.59 -6.06
N SER A 29 9.95 2.72 -5.64
CA SER A 29 10.18 1.29 -5.72
C SER A 29 8.99 0.50 -6.25
N GLY A 30 9.26 -0.70 -6.76
CA GLY A 30 8.30 -1.61 -7.36
C GLY A 30 9.02 -2.72 -8.11
N ARG A 31 8.27 -3.63 -8.75
CA ARG A 31 8.82 -4.80 -9.44
C ARG A 31 9.22 -4.53 -10.90
N THR A 32 8.63 -3.54 -11.55
CA THR A 32 8.79 -3.28 -12.99
C THR A 32 9.81 -2.16 -13.24
N GLU A 33 11.03 -2.53 -13.57
CA GLU A 33 12.13 -1.57 -13.77
C GLU A 33 11.83 -0.50 -14.82
N SER A 34 11.17 -0.85 -15.92
CA SER A 34 10.82 0.12 -16.97
C SER A 34 9.87 1.22 -16.47
N LYS A 35 8.89 0.86 -15.61
CA LYS A 35 8.01 1.84 -14.94
C LYS A 35 8.81 2.72 -13.97
N LEU A 36 9.72 2.14 -13.20
CA LEU A 36 10.57 2.89 -12.26
C LEU A 36 11.48 3.88 -12.98
N LYS A 37 12.13 3.47 -14.09
CA LYS A 37 12.97 4.36 -14.91
C LYS A 37 12.19 5.55 -15.44
N LYS A 38 10.95 5.33 -15.95
CA LYS A 38 10.06 6.40 -16.42
C LYS A 38 9.67 7.34 -15.27
N ALA A 39 9.33 6.79 -14.10
CA ALA A 39 8.96 7.58 -12.92
C ALA A 39 10.11 8.48 -12.46
N VAL A 40 11.32 7.94 -12.37
CA VAL A 40 12.53 8.72 -12.02
C VAL A 40 12.77 9.84 -13.02
N ALA A 41 12.64 9.58 -14.33
CA ALA A 41 12.80 10.61 -15.36
C ALA A 41 11.77 11.76 -15.18
N GLN A 42 10.50 11.42 -14.90
CA GLN A 42 9.45 12.41 -14.63
C GLN A 42 9.73 13.22 -13.35
N LEU A 43 10.18 12.58 -12.27
CA LEU A 43 10.51 13.25 -11.02
C LEU A 43 11.71 14.19 -11.19
N LYS A 44 12.74 13.77 -11.91
CA LYS A 44 13.91 14.63 -12.22
C LYS A 44 13.51 15.82 -13.09
N ALA A 45 12.68 15.61 -14.10
CA ALA A 45 12.14 16.72 -14.93
C ALA A 45 11.28 17.69 -14.11
N ALA A 46 10.62 17.21 -13.05
CA ALA A 46 9.90 18.04 -12.09
C ALA A 46 10.80 18.67 -11.00
N GLY A 47 12.13 18.53 -11.09
CA GLY A 47 13.10 19.17 -10.20
C GLY A 47 13.39 18.42 -8.89
N PHE A 48 13.10 17.13 -8.82
CA PHE A 48 13.46 16.30 -7.67
C PHE A 48 14.81 15.59 -7.86
N GLU A 49 15.55 15.41 -6.80
CA GLU A 49 16.54 14.35 -6.73
C GLU A 49 15.80 13.03 -6.55
N ALA A 50 15.92 12.10 -7.53
CA ALA A 50 15.11 10.89 -7.55
C ALA A 50 15.91 9.65 -7.97
N TYR A 51 15.64 8.54 -7.30
CA TYR A 51 16.25 7.24 -7.50
C TYR A 51 15.21 6.13 -7.58
N ALA A 52 15.59 5.02 -8.20
CA ALA A 52 14.79 3.80 -8.25
C ALA A 52 15.51 2.65 -7.52
N LYS A 53 14.74 1.86 -6.77
CA LYS A 53 15.20 0.60 -6.21
C LYS A 53 14.14 -0.46 -6.47
N SER A 54 14.49 -1.55 -7.17
CA SER A 54 13.58 -2.68 -7.35
C SER A 54 13.25 -3.29 -5.99
N CYS A 55 11.96 -3.57 -5.75
CA CYS A 55 11.49 -4.17 -4.51
C CYS A 55 10.21 -4.97 -4.76
N ASP A 56 10.20 -6.20 -4.27
CA ASP A 56 9.01 -7.03 -4.12
C ASP A 56 8.58 -6.97 -2.65
N THR A 57 7.50 -6.25 -2.36
CA THR A 57 7.01 -6.06 -1.00
C THR A 57 6.45 -7.32 -0.35
N SER A 58 6.20 -8.39 -1.11
CA SER A 58 5.85 -9.70 -0.55
C SER A 58 7.03 -10.46 0.07
N LYS A 59 8.25 -9.90 -0.04
CA LYS A 59 9.50 -10.50 0.45
C LYS A 59 10.17 -9.58 1.45
N ARG A 60 10.29 -9.99 2.70
CA ARG A 60 10.87 -9.18 3.78
C ARG A 60 12.30 -8.73 3.45
N GLU A 61 13.13 -9.62 2.95
CA GLU A 61 14.51 -9.32 2.57
C GLU A 61 14.62 -8.25 1.49
N SER A 62 13.67 -8.22 0.56
CA SER A 62 13.59 -7.18 -0.48
C SER A 62 13.22 -5.81 0.10
N VAL A 63 12.32 -5.79 1.09
CA VAL A 63 11.93 -4.57 1.82
C VAL A 63 13.08 -4.09 2.70
N THR A 64 13.79 -5.00 3.37
CA THR A 64 14.99 -4.67 4.17
C THR A 64 16.05 -3.98 3.29
N ALA A 65 16.35 -4.56 2.12
CA ALA A 65 17.30 -3.99 1.17
C ALA A 65 16.88 -2.61 0.62
N LEU A 66 15.56 -2.38 0.45
CA LEU A 66 15.02 -1.07 0.09
C LEU A 66 15.22 -0.06 1.23
N ALA A 67 14.92 -0.44 2.46
CA ALA A 67 15.06 0.43 3.62
C ALA A 67 16.53 0.80 3.90
N GLU A 68 17.46 -0.14 3.74
CA GLU A 68 18.91 0.10 3.82
C GLU A 68 19.40 1.04 2.74
N TYR A 69 18.97 0.82 1.50
CA TYR A 69 19.29 1.71 0.39
C TYR A 69 18.79 3.14 0.64
N ALA A 70 17.55 3.28 1.09
CA ALA A 70 16.99 4.59 1.41
C ALA A 70 17.76 5.29 2.54
N ALA A 71 18.11 4.56 3.60
CA ALA A 71 18.89 5.09 4.72
C ALA A 71 20.31 5.51 4.31
N SER A 72 20.92 4.87 3.31
CA SER A 72 22.23 5.28 2.78
C SER A 72 22.20 6.62 2.03
N LEU A 73 21.03 7.07 1.58
CA LEU A 73 20.84 8.35 0.91
C LEU A 73 20.55 9.51 1.87
N GLY A 74 20.16 9.21 3.12
CA GLY A 74 19.90 10.21 4.16
C GLY A 74 18.78 9.80 5.13
N GLU A 75 18.32 10.75 5.91
CA GLU A 75 17.29 10.56 6.93
C GLU A 75 15.92 10.27 6.30
N ILE A 76 15.33 9.10 6.59
CA ILE A 76 14.01 8.71 6.09
C ILE A 76 12.93 9.42 6.90
N ILE A 77 12.22 10.37 6.26
CA ILE A 77 11.17 11.16 6.90
C ILE A 77 9.78 10.69 6.46
N ASN A 78 9.63 10.26 5.21
CA ASN A 78 8.35 9.85 4.67
C ASN A 78 8.45 8.45 4.05
N VAL A 79 7.49 7.59 4.35
CA VAL A 79 7.25 6.32 3.66
C VAL A 79 5.82 6.30 3.17
N ILE A 80 5.62 6.22 1.86
CA ILE A 80 4.31 6.06 1.23
C ILE A 80 4.24 4.63 0.71
N HIS A 81 3.48 3.79 1.39
CA HIS A 81 3.29 2.39 1.01
C HIS A 81 2.08 2.24 0.09
N ALA A 82 2.29 2.52 -1.21
CA ALA A 82 1.27 2.42 -2.25
C ALA A 82 1.39 1.15 -3.11
N ALA A 83 2.34 0.25 -2.81
CA ALA A 83 2.42 -1.05 -3.46
C ALA A 83 1.24 -1.92 -3.03
N GLY A 84 0.56 -2.50 -4.01
CA GLY A 84 -0.58 -3.39 -3.76
C GLY A 84 -1.07 -4.01 -5.06
N VAL A 85 -1.97 -4.98 -4.91
CA VAL A 85 -2.62 -5.68 -6.02
C VAL A 85 -4.11 -5.80 -5.75
N SER A 86 -4.90 -5.94 -6.82
CA SER A 86 -6.33 -6.20 -6.75
C SER A 86 -6.71 -7.48 -7.51
N PRO A 87 -7.92 -8.01 -7.30
CA PRO A 87 -8.40 -9.20 -8.03
C PRO A 87 -8.39 -9.04 -9.54
N ALA A 88 -8.61 -7.81 -10.05
CA ALA A 88 -8.57 -7.50 -11.48
C ALA A 88 -7.21 -7.80 -12.14
N MET A 89 -6.14 -7.85 -11.33
CA MET A 89 -4.79 -8.21 -11.80
C MET A 89 -4.55 -9.73 -11.91
N LYS A 90 -5.59 -10.56 -11.78
CA LYS A 90 -5.55 -12.04 -11.89
C LYS A 90 -4.54 -12.69 -10.93
N VAL A 91 -4.45 -12.18 -9.72
CA VAL A 91 -3.64 -12.74 -8.63
C VAL A 91 -4.45 -13.71 -7.78
N THR A 92 -3.78 -14.60 -7.06
CA THR A 92 -4.43 -15.53 -6.12
C THR A 92 -4.87 -14.82 -4.84
N MET A 93 -5.79 -15.42 -4.08
CA MET A 93 -6.17 -14.90 -2.75
C MET A 93 -4.98 -14.86 -1.78
N GLU A 94 -4.08 -15.81 -1.91
CA GLU A 94 -2.85 -15.83 -1.12
C GLU A 94 -1.94 -14.65 -1.47
N ASP A 95 -1.77 -14.34 -2.78
CA ASP A 95 -1.01 -13.18 -3.23
C ASP A 95 -1.60 -11.87 -2.71
N LEU A 96 -2.95 -11.75 -2.65
CA LEU A 96 -3.62 -10.58 -2.06
C LEU A 96 -3.18 -10.36 -0.62
N LEU A 97 -3.11 -11.41 0.20
CA LEU A 97 -2.67 -11.30 1.58
C LEU A 97 -1.15 -11.12 1.70
N ARG A 98 -0.36 -11.82 0.89
CA ARG A 98 1.11 -11.68 0.92
C ARG A 98 1.56 -10.28 0.53
N ILE A 99 1.00 -9.73 -0.55
CA ILE A 99 1.43 -8.42 -1.07
C ILE A 99 0.79 -7.28 -0.27
N ASN A 100 -0.54 -7.31 -0.07
CA ASN A 100 -1.22 -6.20 0.57
C ASN A 100 -1.06 -6.22 2.10
N ALA A 101 -1.20 -7.39 2.75
CA ALA A 101 -1.17 -7.48 4.20
C ALA A 101 0.25 -7.68 4.75
N LEU A 102 0.94 -8.78 4.39
CA LEU A 102 2.30 -9.02 4.88
C LEU A 102 3.28 -7.98 4.35
N GLY A 103 3.11 -7.50 3.12
CA GLY A 103 3.90 -6.40 2.58
C GLY A 103 3.81 -5.14 3.45
N THR A 104 2.62 -4.81 3.96
CA THR A 104 2.45 -3.69 4.91
C THR A 104 3.19 -3.95 6.23
N VAL A 105 3.12 -5.19 6.75
CA VAL A 105 3.90 -5.57 7.95
C VAL A 105 5.39 -5.34 7.74
N TYR A 106 5.92 -5.84 6.62
CA TYR A 106 7.36 -5.74 6.33
C TYR A 106 7.79 -4.28 6.16
N VAL A 107 7.03 -3.49 5.40
CA VAL A 107 7.34 -2.07 5.19
C VAL A 107 7.34 -1.33 6.52
N ASN A 108 6.28 -1.43 7.30
CA ASN A 108 6.18 -0.69 8.55
C ASN A 108 7.28 -1.10 9.55
N GLN A 109 7.56 -2.40 9.68
CA GLN A 109 8.60 -2.90 10.59
C GLN A 109 10.00 -2.52 10.14
N GLU A 110 10.36 -2.71 8.86
CA GLU A 110 11.72 -2.46 8.40
C GLU A 110 12.06 -0.97 8.32
N PHE A 111 11.08 -0.14 7.98
CA PHE A 111 11.30 1.31 7.95
C PHE A 111 11.29 1.93 9.33
N SER A 112 10.39 1.54 10.24
CA SER A 112 10.35 2.08 11.61
C SER A 112 11.64 1.86 12.42
N LYS A 113 12.45 0.87 12.05
CA LYS A 113 13.78 0.64 12.66
C LYS A 113 14.80 1.73 12.27
N ARG A 114 14.56 2.43 11.17
CA ARG A 114 15.48 3.40 10.54
C ARG A 114 14.92 4.82 10.50
N MET A 115 13.71 5.00 11.00
CA MET A 115 13.02 6.30 11.07
C MET A 115 13.14 6.90 12.47
N HIS A 116 13.00 8.23 12.55
CA HIS A 116 13.16 9.00 13.77
C HIS A 116 11.92 9.84 14.05
N LYS A 117 11.90 10.52 15.19
CA LYS A 117 10.85 11.45 15.58
C LYS A 117 10.55 12.47 14.47
N GLY A 118 9.27 12.65 14.16
CA GLY A 118 8.80 13.55 13.11
C GLY A 118 8.55 12.86 11.77
N SER A 119 8.95 11.58 11.63
CA SER A 119 8.69 10.81 10.42
C SER A 119 7.25 10.32 10.34
N VAL A 120 6.82 9.97 9.11
CA VAL A 120 5.47 9.45 8.85
C VAL A 120 5.49 8.28 7.87
N ILE A 121 4.66 7.28 8.14
CA ILE A 121 4.31 6.19 7.22
C ILE A 121 2.84 6.37 6.83
N VAL A 122 2.53 6.31 5.53
CA VAL A 122 1.17 6.30 5.00
C VAL A 122 0.94 5.00 4.23
N ASP A 123 0.03 4.17 4.73
CA ASP A 123 -0.35 2.89 4.11
C ASP A 123 -1.60 3.07 3.25
N ILE A 124 -1.55 2.64 1.98
CA ILE A 124 -2.70 2.76 1.08
C ILE A 124 -3.58 1.51 1.19
N ALA A 125 -4.68 1.67 1.89
CA ALA A 125 -5.75 0.68 2.03
C ALA A 125 -6.70 0.69 0.81
N SER A 126 -8.01 0.67 1.03
CA SER A 126 -9.08 0.79 0.03
C SER A 126 -10.42 1.01 0.74
N MET A 127 -11.39 1.61 0.08
CA MET A 127 -12.77 1.64 0.55
C MET A 127 -13.35 0.23 0.80
N SER A 128 -12.87 -0.78 0.06
CA SER A 128 -13.26 -2.18 0.25
C SER A 128 -12.89 -2.73 1.63
N ALA A 129 -11.97 -2.09 2.35
CA ALA A 129 -11.65 -2.44 3.74
C ALA A 129 -12.89 -2.40 4.66
N TYR A 130 -13.87 -1.58 4.33
CA TYR A 130 -15.07 -1.36 5.12
C TYR A 130 -16.29 -2.15 4.61
N SER A 131 -16.15 -2.92 3.52
CA SER A 131 -17.23 -3.77 3.00
C SER A 131 -17.38 -5.09 3.76
N VAL A 132 -16.40 -5.44 4.61
CA VAL A 132 -16.46 -6.66 5.44
C VAL A 132 -17.21 -6.35 6.73
N PRO A 133 -18.35 -7.03 7.01
CA PRO A 133 -19.03 -6.88 8.28
C PRO A 133 -18.10 -7.19 9.47
N ASP A 134 -18.15 -6.41 10.53
CA ASP A 134 -17.25 -6.52 11.69
C ASP A 134 -17.17 -7.94 12.29
N LEU A 135 -18.28 -8.66 12.29
CA LEU A 135 -18.35 -10.05 12.78
C LEU A 135 -17.54 -11.01 11.90
N MET A 136 -17.35 -10.69 10.64
CA MET A 136 -16.62 -11.52 9.67
C MET A 136 -15.14 -11.14 9.57
N VAL A 137 -14.73 -10.02 10.17
CA VAL A 137 -13.32 -9.61 10.20
C VAL A 137 -12.51 -10.56 11.08
N PRO A 138 -11.48 -11.23 10.55
CA PRO A 138 -10.73 -12.24 11.28
C PRO A 138 -9.66 -11.63 12.21
N LYS A 139 -10.07 -10.72 13.12
CA LYS A 139 -9.15 -9.95 13.99
C LYS A 139 -8.17 -10.85 14.77
N LYS A 140 -8.61 -12.06 15.21
CA LYS A 140 -7.73 -13.01 15.87
C LYS A 140 -6.65 -13.59 14.94
N ALA A 141 -6.93 -13.67 13.63
CA ALA A 141 -5.92 -14.09 12.66
C ALA A 141 -4.91 -12.98 12.40
N TYR A 142 -5.33 -11.71 12.44
CA TYR A 142 -4.46 -10.56 12.19
C TYR A 142 -3.24 -10.50 13.12
N ALA A 143 -3.43 -10.86 14.39
CA ALA A 143 -2.34 -10.92 15.36
C ALA A 143 -1.23 -11.92 14.98
N LEU A 144 -1.52 -12.90 14.12
CA LEU A 144 -0.54 -13.91 13.68
C LEU A 144 0.39 -13.42 12.57
N ALA A 145 0.07 -12.30 11.91
CA ALA A 145 0.83 -11.82 10.76
C ALA A 145 2.32 -11.53 11.07
N GLU A 146 2.66 -11.30 12.32
CA GLU A 146 4.04 -11.04 12.75
C GLU A 146 4.76 -12.28 13.30
N THR A 147 4.02 -13.35 13.64
CA THR A 147 4.56 -14.53 14.35
C THR A 147 4.43 -15.83 13.57
N ASP A 148 3.37 -15.98 12.76
CA ASP A 148 3.11 -17.16 11.93
C ASP A 148 2.33 -16.76 10.67
N GLU A 149 3.07 -16.37 9.65
CA GLU A 149 2.52 -15.86 8.39
C GLU A 149 1.66 -16.91 7.67
N ALA A 150 2.05 -18.18 7.71
CA ALA A 150 1.29 -19.26 7.07
C ALA A 150 -0.07 -19.47 7.75
N LEU A 151 -0.07 -19.48 9.08
CA LEU A 151 -1.30 -19.62 9.86
C LEU A 151 -2.19 -18.37 9.74
N PHE A 152 -1.58 -17.17 9.66
CA PHE A 152 -2.29 -15.92 9.35
C PHE A 152 -3.08 -16.05 8.06
N ILE A 153 -2.41 -16.37 6.94
CA ILE A 153 -3.04 -16.50 5.62
C ILE A 153 -4.15 -17.54 5.67
N LYS A 154 -3.87 -18.73 6.19
CA LYS A 154 -4.85 -19.81 6.32
C LYS A 154 -6.10 -19.39 7.10
N LYS A 155 -5.93 -18.71 8.23
CA LYS A 155 -7.07 -18.27 9.06
C LYS A 155 -7.79 -17.06 8.48
N ALA A 156 -7.07 -16.11 7.88
CA ALA A 156 -7.67 -14.94 7.24
C ALA A 156 -8.56 -15.34 6.06
N LEU A 157 -8.15 -16.34 5.28
CA LEU A 157 -8.93 -16.86 4.15
C LEU A 157 -10.03 -17.86 4.53
N ARG A 158 -10.13 -18.26 5.79
CA ARG A 158 -11.09 -19.30 6.21
C ARG A 158 -12.54 -18.98 5.81
N MET A 159 -12.95 -17.73 5.93
CA MET A 159 -14.31 -17.30 5.61
C MET A 159 -14.62 -17.36 4.12
N THR A 160 -13.61 -17.31 3.25
CA THR A 160 -13.80 -17.43 1.80
C THR A 160 -14.26 -18.83 1.38
N ALA A 161 -14.06 -19.83 2.23
CA ALA A 161 -14.49 -21.22 1.92
C ALA A 161 -16.01 -21.36 1.76
N PHE A 162 -16.79 -20.48 2.40
CA PHE A 162 -18.25 -20.49 2.34
C PHE A 162 -18.81 -19.73 1.13
N ILE A 163 -17.96 -19.01 0.39
CA ILE A 163 -18.35 -18.24 -0.80
C ILE A 163 -18.17 -19.14 -2.03
N LYS A 164 -19.26 -19.39 -2.77
CA LYS A 164 -19.23 -20.28 -3.95
C LYS A 164 -18.74 -19.57 -5.20
N ASP A 165 -19.19 -18.33 -5.39
CA ASP A 165 -18.81 -17.54 -6.57
C ASP A 165 -17.34 -17.11 -6.48
N ALA A 166 -16.57 -17.38 -7.54
CA ALA A 166 -15.13 -17.14 -7.57
C ALA A 166 -14.77 -15.64 -7.55
N TYR A 167 -15.59 -14.81 -8.21
CA TYR A 167 -15.37 -13.37 -8.25
C TYR A 167 -15.61 -12.75 -6.87
N MET A 168 -16.73 -13.07 -6.24
CA MET A 168 -17.05 -12.63 -4.87
C MET A 168 -16.01 -13.13 -3.85
N LYS A 169 -15.52 -14.36 -4.03
CA LYS A 169 -14.49 -14.96 -3.17
C LYS A 169 -13.19 -14.17 -3.20
N ASN A 170 -12.72 -13.82 -4.40
CA ASN A 170 -11.54 -12.98 -4.58
C ASN A 170 -11.76 -11.56 -4.08
N GLY A 171 -12.92 -10.97 -4.33
CA GLY A 171 -13.32 -9.66 -3.82
C GLY A 171 -13.32 -9.62 -2.28
N PHE A 172 -13.84 -10.67 -1.63
CA PHE A 172 -13.81 -10.78 -0.18
C PHE A 172 -12.39 -10.93 0.37
N ALA A 173 -11.53 -11.74 -0.25
CA ALA A 173 -10.13 -11.88 0.13
C ALA A 173 -9.38 -10.54 0.00
N TYR A 174 -9.66 -9.78 -1.05
CA TYR A 174 -9.13 -8.42 -1.23
C TYR A 174 -9.60 -7.49 -0.11
N ALA A 175 -10.90 -7.48 0.19
CA ALA A 175 -11.47 -6.69 1.26
C ALA A 175 -10.83 -7.01 2.62
N ILE A 176 -10.63 -8.30 2.94
CA ILE A 176 -9.89 -8.74 4.14
C ILE A 176 -8.44 -8.21 4.11
N SER A 177 -7.74 -8.30 2.98
CA SER A 177 -6.36 -7.81 2.88
C SER A 177 -6.27 -6.30 3.13
N LYS A 178 -7.23 -5.52 2.65
CA LYS A 178 -7.29 -4.06 2.81
C LYS A 178 -7.81 -3.65 4.19
N ASN A 179 -8.73 -4.42 4.78
CA ASN A 179 -9.13 -4.25 6.18
C ASN A 179 -7.94 -4.50 7.12
N PHE A 180 -7.10 -5.51 6.82
CA PHE A 180 -5.86 -5.73 7.54
C PHE A 180 -4.94 -4.49 7.51
N VAL A 181 -4.79 -3.84 6.35
CA VAL A 181 -3.94 -2.62 6.23
C VAL A 181 -4.41 -1.53 7.19
N THR A 182 -5.73 -1.26 7.27
CA THR A 182 -6.26 -0.25 8.19
C THR A 182 -6.04 -0.64 9.65
N TRP A 183 -6.26 -1.90 9.98
CA TRP A 183 -6.02 -2.43 11.33
C TRP A 183 -4.55 -2.35 11.71
N TYR A 184 -3.64 -2.74 10.79
CA TYR A 184 -2.21 -2.75 11.04
C TYR A 184 -1.61 -1.34 11.13
N ALA A 185 -2.11 -0.40 10.33
CA ALA A 185 -1.73 1.00 10.45
C ALA A 185 -2.07 1.57 11.84
N ALA A 186 -3.27 1.27 12.36
CA ALA A 186 -3.66 1.67 13.71
C ALA A 186 -2.78 1.00 14.80
N LYS A 187 -2.48 -0.30 14.66
CA LYS A 187 -1.54 -1.01 15.55
C LYS A 187 -0.15 -0.37 15.51
N SER A 188 0.37 -0.12 14.30
CA SER A 188 1.69 0.51 14.10
C SER A 188 1.74 1.93 14.64
N ALA A 189 0.66 2.72 14.52
CA ALA A 189 0.56 4.05 15.10
C ALA A 189 0.68 4.02 16.63
N TYR A 190 0.04 3.06 17.28
CA TYR A 190 0.17 2.85 18.72
C TYR A 190 1.59 2.42 19.12
N GLU A 191 2.19 1.50 18.36
CA GLU A 191 3.51 0.94 18.66
C GLU A 191 4.66 1.93 18.41
N TYR A 192 4.58 2.71 17.31
CA TYR A 192 5.66 3.63 16.92
C TYR A 192 5.44 5.07 17.39
N GLY A 193 4.23 5.40 17.83
CA GLY A 193 3.91 6.72 18.40
C GLY A 193 4.85 7.18 19.52
N PRO A 194 5.21 6.33 20.50
CA PRO A 194 6.20 6.68 21.53
C PRO A 194 7.57 7.05 20.99
N LYS A 195 7.95 6.58 19.79
CA LYS A 195 9.18 6.97 19.08
C LYS A 195 9.00 8.27 18.28
N GLY A 196 7.81 8.87 18.29
CA GLY A 196 7.48 10.05 17.51
C GLY A 196 7.31 9.81 16.02
N ILE A 197 7.08 8.56 15.61
CA ILE A 197 6.78 8.16 14.23
C ILE A 197 5.25 8.07 14.09
N ARG A 198 4.68 8.79 13.15
CA ARG A 198 3.25 8.72 12.83
C ARG A 198 3.00 7.64 11.80
N VAL A 199 1.92 6.89 11.97
CA VAL A 199 1.42 5.96 10.96
C VAL A 199 -0.04 6.26 10.69
N ALA A 200 -0.42 6.34 9.42
CA ALA A 200 -1.79 6.54 8.98
C ALA A 200 -2.12 5.60 7.83
N SER A 201 -3.39 5.34 7.61
CA SER A 201 -3.88 4.69 6.40
C SER A 201 -4.82 5.59 5.64
N LEU A 202 -4.77 5.54 4.31
CA LEU A 202 -5.71 6.18 3.42
C LEU A 202 -6.47 5.10 2.65
N SER A 203 -7.79 5.24 2.56
CA SER A 203 -8.68 4.26 1.94
C SER A 203 -9.35 4.84 0.67
N PRO A 204 -8.66 4.80 -0.49
CA PRO A 204 -9.20 5.31 -1.74
C PRO A 204 -10.45 4.54 -2.20
N GLY A 205 -11.32 5.23 -2.95
CA GLY A 205 -12.32 4.64 -3.82
C GLY A 205 -11.71 4.20 -5.15
N LEU A 206 -12.50 4.27 -6.22
CA LEU A 206 -12.04 4.02 -7.58
C LEU A 206 -11.23 5.23 -8.07
N ILE A 207 -9.99 5.01 -8.43
CA ILE A 207 -9.05 6.05 -8.91
C ILE A 207 -8.62 5.71 -10.34
N ALA A 208 -8.58 6.68 -11.24
CA ALA A 208 -8.23 6.54 -12.65
C ALA A 208 -6.74 6.20 -12.84
N THR A 209 -6.38 4.97 -12.52
CA THR A 209 -5.05 4.36 -12.68
C THR A 209 -5.16 3.11 -13.54
N ASP A 210 -4.03 2.54 -13.98
CA ASP A 210 -4.05 1.23 -14.68
C ASP A 210 -4.86 0.18 -13.92
N MET A 211 -4.70 0.12 -12.59
CA MET A 211 -5.44 -0.81 -11.70
C MET A 211 -6.92 -0.44 -11.61
N GLY A 212 -7.24 0.83 -11.37
CA GLY A 212 -8.62 1.28 -11.23
C GLY A 212 -9.43 1.15 -12.52
N ASN A 213 -8.79 1.31 -13.68
CA ASN A 213 -9.44 1.08 -14.97
C ASN A 213 -9.83 -0.40 -15.15
N LEU A 214 -8.95 -1.34 -14.76
CA LEU A 214 -9.29 -2.76 -14.74
C LEU A 214 -10.40 -3.10 -13.74
N GLU A 215 -10.45 -2.44 -12.60
CA GLU A 215 -11.50 -2.60 -11.60
C GLU A 215 -12.85 -2.03 -12.08
N SER A 216 -12.83 -0.91 -12.81
CA SER A 216 -14.05 -0.27 -13.30
C SER A 216 -14.77 -1.08 -14.37
N GLU A 217 -14.09 -1.95 -15.12
CA GLU A 217 -14.70 -2.88 -16.05
C GLU A 217 -15.69 -3.86 -15.38
N HIS A 218 -15.50 -4.12 -14.07
CA HIS A 218 -16.31 -5.06 -13.29
C HIS A 218 -17.10 -4.40 -12.17
N GLY A 219 -16.76 -3.18 -11.79
CA GLY A 219 -17.31 -2.45 -10.63
C GLY A 219 -17.78 -1.03 -10.96
N GLY A 220 -17.96 -0.69 -12.23
CA GLY A 220 -18.42 0.65 -12.65
C GLY A 220 -19.75 1.07 -12.04
N GLU A 221 -20.63 0.11 -11.72
CA GLU A 221 -21.89 0.36 -10.99
C GLU A 221 -21.65 1.02 -9.61
N MET A 222 -20.49 0.78 -8.99
CA MET A 222 -20.15 1.41 -7.70
C MET A 222 -19.99 2.93 -7.82
N LEU A 223 -19.73 3.46 -9.01
CA LEU A 223 -19.64 4.91 -9.22
C LEU A 223 -20.99 5.61 -8.99
N ALA A 224 -22.11 4.92 -9.21
CA ALA A 224 -23.43 5.45 -8.92
C ALA A 224 -23.66 5.78 -7.42
N PHE A 225 -22.87 5.16 -6.55
CA PHE A 225 -22.90 5.41 -5.10
C PHE A 225 -21.83 6.41 -4.62
N SER A 226 -20.97 6.89 -5.53
CA SER A 226 -20.01 7.95 -5.18
C SER A 226 -20.68 9.32 -5.27
N CYS A 227 -20.29 10.25 -4.38
CA CYS A 227 -20.88 11.58 -4.33
C CYS A 227 -20.75 12.36 -5.66
N GLU A 228 -19.67 12.13 -6.40
CA GLU A 228 -19.38 12.84 -7.65
C GLU A 228 -19.69 12.01 -8.92
N GLY A 229 -20.08 10.74 -8.80
CA GLY A 229 -20.42 9.87 -9.93
C GLY A 229 -19.24 9.60 -10.89
N ARG A 230 -18.00 9.85 -10.47
CA ARG A 230 -16.79 9.67 -11.27
C ARG A 230 -15.67 8.96 -10.50
N MET A 231 -14.68 8.48 -11.21
CA MET A 231 -13.41 8.07 -10.59
C MET A 231 -12.65 9.31 -10.10
N GLY A 232 -11.95 9.15 -8.97
CA GLY A 232 -10.96 10.13 -8.55
C GLY A 232 -9.72 10.09 -9.47
N THR A 233 -8.95 11.17 -9.49
CA THR A 233 -7.68 11.21 -10.22
C THR A 233 -6.51 10.81 -9.31
N PRO A 234 -5.39 10.29 -9.86
CA PRO A 234 -4.18 10.06 -9.10
C PRO A 234 -3.67 11.31 -8.39
N GLU A 235 -3.85 12.49 -8.98
CA GLU A 235 -3.42 13.77 -8.45
C GLU A 235 -4.24 14.17 -7.23
N GLU A 236 -5.57 14.02 -7.26
CA GLU A 236 -6.45 14.28 -6.11
C GLU A 236 -6.02 13.43 -4.92
N LEU A 237 -5.75 12.16 -5.16
CA LEU A 237 -5.28 11.27 -4.11
C LEU A 237 -3.85 11.57 -3.68
N GLY A 238 -3.01 12.00 -4.61
CA GLY A 238 -1.66 12.47 -4.31
C GLY A 238 -1.65 13.60 -3.28
N PHE A 239 -2.57 14.55 -3.39
CA PHE A 239 -2.74 15.63 -2.40
C PHE A 239 -3.13 15.12 -1.02
N ALA A 240 -3.96 14.09 -0.95
CA ALA A 240 -4.37 13.51 0.33
C ALA A 240 -3.25 12.68 1.00
N ILE A 241 -2.26 12.21 0.23
CA ILE A 241 -1.14 11.40 0.71
C ILE A 241 0.06 12.26 1.12
N ALA A 242 0.35 13.34 0.39
CA ALA A 242 1.53 14.19 0.57
C ALA A 242 1.35 15.18 1.72
#